data_c6cc3e7ac120ff5a00186d146d22a12c
#
_entry.id   c6cc3e7ac120ff5a00186d146d22a12c
#
_cell.length_a   1.000
_cell.length_b   1.000
_cell.length_c   1.000
_cell.angle_alpha   90.00
_cell.angle_beta   90.00
_cell.angle_gamma   90.00
#
_symmetry.space_group_name_H-M   'P 1'
#
loop_
_entity.id
_entity.type
_entity.pdbx_description
1 polymer ?
#
loop_
_entity_poly.entity_id
_entity_poly.type
_entity_poly.pdbx_seq_one_letter_code
_entity_poly.pdbx_strand_id
1 'polypeptide(L)'
;GLAKVLTFAGGKIFANRVVLCTNAYAATFGGHPNGLLPVYTFASMTRVMKPEEVQRLGGARSWALIPADPMGSTVRRLITDRICVRNHFAFRPNLEVSPADLAKAKSLHQRSFDRRFPMLKDVELEYTWGGPLCLSANNGALFGRRADGVFEAVGCNGLGLSRGSASGKLIAEYALGQSSDLVRQLLNQPHPRSLPVRPIADVAVSAAIWVKEFSAGAEL
;
A
#
# COMPACT_ATOMS: atom_id res chain seq x y z
N GLY A 1 26.44 -19.92 14.09
CA GLY A 1 25.41 -19.73 13.12
C GLY A 1 25.99 -19.24 11.79
N LEU A 2 25.45 -19.72 10.66
CA LEU A 2 25.89 -19.30 9.33
C LEU A 2 25.60 -17.81 9.13
N ALA A 3 26.61 -17.03 8.84
CA ALA A 3 26.45 -15.62 8.44
C ALA A 3 25.66 -15.56 7.12
N LYS A 4 24.68 -14.68 7.04
CA LYS A 4 23.91 -14.41 5.82
C LYS A 4 24.64 -13.35 4.99
N VAL A 5 24.69 -13.55 3.68
CA VAL A 5 25.32 -12.63 2.75
C VAL A 5 24.25 -12.02 1.87
N LEU A 6 24.12 -10.69 1.95
CA LEU A 6 23.28 -9.92 1.06
C LEU A 6 24.18 -9.16 0.08
N THR A 7 23.87 -9.26 -1.22
CA THR A 7 24.55 -8.47 -2.25
C THR A 7 23.64 -7.35 -2.67
N PHE A 8 24.13 -6.12 -2.57
CA PHE A 8 23.40 -4.91 -2.94
C PHE A 8 24.33 -3.98 -3.72
N ALA A 9 23.97 -3.61 -4.93
CA ALA A 9 24.70 -2.67 -5.79
C ALA A 9 26.24 -2.83 -5.75
N GLY A 10 26.74 -4.08 -5.76
CA GLY A 10 28.16 -4.41 -5.70
C GLY A 10 28.75 -4.53 -4.28
N GLY A 11 27.99 -4.21 -3.24
CA GLY A 11 28.38 -4.43 -1.84
C GLY A 11 27.89 -5.78 -1.31
N LYS A 12 28.54 -6.27 -0.24
CA LYS A 12 28.13 -7.48 0.48
C LYS A 12 27.92 -7.15 1.95
N ILE A 13 26.80 -7.58 2.51
CA ILE A 13 26.50 -7.46 3.93
C ILE A 13 26.46 -8.87 4.53
N PHE A 14 27.21 -9.06 5.60
CA PHE A 14 27.21 -10.31 6.37
C PHE A 14 26.44 -10.05 7.66
N ALA A 15 25.44 -10.91 7.93
CA ALA A 15 24.62 -10.79 9.11
C ALA A 15 24.19 -12.16 9.64
N ASN A 16 24.08 -12.30 10.95
CA ASN A 16 23.58 -13.52 11.58
C ASN A 16 22.05 -13.66 11.42
N ARG A 17 21.36 -12.54 11.24
CA ARG A 17 19.90 -12.50 11.05
C ARG A 17 19.54 -11.52 9.95
N VAL A 18 18.53 -11.90 9.16
CA VAL A 18 17.95 -11.08 8.09
C VAL A 18 16.45 -10.99 8.36
N VAL A 19 15.91 -9.78 8.35
CA VAL A 19 14.46 -9.54 8.48
C VAL A 19 13.95 -8.96 7.16
N LEU A 20 13.02 -9.66 6.51
CA LEU A 20 12.38 -9.26 5.27
C LEU A 20 11.06 -8.55 5.58
N CYS A 21 11.04 -7.22 5.44
CA CYS A 21 9.85 -6.38 5.56
C CYS A 21 9.52 -5.73 4.20
N THR A 22 9.71 -6.47 3.12
CA THR A 22 9.69 -5.96 1.75
C THR A 22 8.29 -5.86 1.14
N ASN A 23 7.27 -6.25 1.90
CA ASN A 23 5.84 -6.13 1.55
C ASN A 23 5.55 -6.66 0.12
N ALA A 24 5.07 -5.83 -0.81
CA ALA A 24 4.75 -6.27 -2.18
C ALA A 24 5.96 -6.85 -2.93
N TYR A 25 7.17 -6.48 -2.57
CA TYR A 25 8.39 -7.00 -3.17
C TYR A 25 8.84 -8.35 -2.58
N ALA A 26 8.12 -8.92 -1.61
CA ALA A 26 8.51 -10.17 -0.96
C ALA A 26 8.69 -11.34 -1.95
N ALA A 27 7.88 -11.37 -3.02
CA ALA A 27 7.98 -12.38 -4.07
C ALA A 27 9.32 -12.36 -4.81
N THR A 28 9.99 -11.21 -4.93
CA THR A 28 11.30 -11.08 -5.58
C THR A 28 12.43 -11.72 -4.77
N PHE A 29 12.20 -11.95 -3.48
CA PHE A 29 13.11 -12.64 -2.57
C PHE A 29 12.72 -14.12 -2.41
N GLY A 30 11.97 -14.70 -3.38
CA GLY A 30 11.53 -16.08 -3.34
C GLY A 30 10.39 -16.35 -2.35
N GLY A 31 9.58 -15.35 -1.97
CA GLY A 31 8.40 -15.47 -1.11
C GLY A 31 7.24 -16.23 -1.76
N HIS A 32 6.05 -16.09 -1.23
CA HIS A 32 4.82 -16.75 -1.73
C HIS A 32 4.33 -16.12 -3.04
N PRO A 33 4.81 -16.56 -4.22
CA PRO A 33 4.55 -15.87 -5.49
C PRO A 33 3.06 -15.83 -5.85
N ASN A 34 2.28 -16.80 -5.41
CA ASN A 34 0.87 -16.94 -5.77
C ASN A 34 -0.11 -16.52 -4.68
N GLY A 35 0.36 -16.16 -3.48
CA GLY A 35 -0.51 -15.77 -2.36
C GLY A 35 -0.55 -14.28 -2.08
N LEU A 36 0.45 -13.54 -2.57
CA LEU A 36 0.56 -12.09 -2.39
C LEU A 36 0.12 -11.35 -3.65
N LEU A 37 -0.73 -10.34 -3.45
CA LEU A 37 -1.33 -9.54 -4.50
C LEU A 37 -0.72 -8.13 -4.47
N PRO A 38 0.21 -7.79 -5.37
CA PRO A 38 0.70 -6.42 -5.50
C PRO A 38 -0.35 -5.56 -6.20
N VAL A 39 -1.11 -4.84 -5.41
CA VAL A 39 -2.13 -3.90 -5.88
C VAL A 39 -1.64 -2.48 -5.66
N TYR A 40 -1.47 -1.74 -6.73
CA TYR A 40 -1.15 -0.33 -6.64
C TYR A 40 -2.39 0.49 -6.27
N THR A 41 -2.21 1.44 -5.39
CA THR A 41 -3.12 2.57 -5.21
C THR A 41 -2.40 3.84 -5.62
N PHE A 42 -3.17 4.81 -6.13
CA PHE A 42 -2.62 6.05 -6.65
C PHE A 42 -3.06 7.22 -5.79
N ALA A 43 -2.21 8.22 -5.70
CA ALA A 43 -2.52 9.48 -5.05
C ALA A 43 -2.06 10.65 -5.91
N SER A 44 -2.77 11.76 -5.79
CA SER A 44 -2.35 13.05 -6.36
C SER A 44 -2.43 14.12 -5.28
N MET A 45 -1.62 15.13 -5.44
CA MET A 45 -1.56 16.27 -4.52
C MET A 45 -1.61 17.57 -5.30
N THR A 46 -2.41 18.52 -4.81
CA THR A 46 -2.49 19.86 -5.41
C THR A 46 -1.16 20.60 -5.30
N ARG A 47 -0.98 21.63 -6.13
CA ARG A 47 -0.04 22.69 -5.79
C ARG A 47 -0.41 23.31 -4.43
N VAL A 48 0.47 24.10 -3.87
CA VAL A 48 0.14 24.93 -2.70
C VAL A 48 -1.00 25.87 -3.08
N MET A 49 -2.06 25.89 -2.28
CA MET A 49 -3.18 26.80 -2.45
C MET A 49 -2.78 28.21 -2.09
N LYS A 50 -3.31 29.19 -2.84
CA LYS A 50 -3.17 30.59 -2.54
C LYS A 50 -4.01 30.98 -1.32
N PRO A 51 -3.69 32.08 -0.63
CA PRO A 51 -4.44 32.52 0.56
C PRO A 51 -5.96 32.65 0.32
N GLU A 52 -6.37 33.19 -0.83
CA GLU A 52 -7.77 33.30 -1.22
C GLU A 52 -8.46 31.95 -1.47
N GLU A 53 -7.72 30.94 -1.95
CA GLU A 53 -8.22 29.57 -2.13
C GLU A 53 -8.39 28.87 -0.78
N VAL A 54 -7.44 29.06 0.12
CA VAL A 54 -7.50 28.59 1.50
C VAL A 54 -8.71 29.21 2.22
N GLN A 55 -8.96 30.49 2.01
CA GLN A 55 -10.12 31.22 2.58
C GLN A 55 -11.44 30.68 2.01
N ARG A 56 -11.52 30.46 0.69
CA ARG A 56 -12.70 29.86 0.04
C ARG A 56 -13.00 28.45 0.54
N LEU A 57 -11.97 27.64 0.77
CA LEU A 57 -12.12 26.31 1.33
C LEU A 57 -12.63 26.37 2.78
N GLY A 58 -12.17 27.34 3.56
CA GLY A 58 -12.53 27.49 4.98
C GLY A 58 -12.12 26.29 5.85
N GLY A 59 -12.77 26.18 7.01
CA GLY A 59 -12.66 25.05 7.91
C GLY A 59 -11.28 24.88 8.58
N ALA A 60 -11.05 23.70 9.18
CA ALA A 60 -9.81 23.39 9.87
C ALA A 60 -8.61 23.33 8.92
N ARG A 61 -7.45 23.74 9.40
CA ARG A 61 -6.19 23.76 8.60
C ARG A 61 -5.68 22.37 8.22
N SER A 62 -6.08 21.34 8.93
CA SER A 62 -5.69 19.96 8.64
C SER A 62 -6.84 19.02 8.99
N TRP A 63 -7.17 18.12 8.09
CA TRP A 63 -8.18 17.08 8.28
C TRP A 63 -7.97 15.94 7.30
N ALA A 64 -8.60 14.81 7.58
CA ALA A 64 -8.64 13.66 6.69
C ALA A 64 -10.07 13.11 6.62
N LEU A 65 -10.47 12.73 5.41
CA LEU A 65 -11.69 11.98 5.13
C LEU A 65 -11.30 10.59 4.64
N ILE A 66 -11.88 9.58 5.25
CA ILE A 66 -11.73 8.18 4.83
C ILE A 66 -13.09 7.75 4.30
N PRO A 67 -13.17 7.14 3.11
CA PRO A 67 -14.44 6.68 2.55
C PRO A 67 -15.02 5.54 3.37
N ALA A 68 -16.34 5.34 3.32
CA ALA A 68 -17.00 4.17 3.90
C ALA A 68 -16.71 2.91 3.07
N ASP A 69 -16.71 3.03 1.74
CA ASP A 69 -16.25 1.96 0.86
C ASP A 69 -14.72 1.93 0.78
N PRO A 70 -14.06 0.78 0.97
CA PRO A 70 -12.60 0.66 0.92
C PRO A 70 -11.97 1.11 -0.41
N MET A 71 -12.74 1.10 -1.51
CA MET A 71 -12.28 1.54 -2.83
C MET A 71 -12.51 3.03 -3.08
N GLY A 72 -13.25 3.71 -2.22
CA GLY A 72 -13.55 5.13 -2.34
C GLY A 72 -12.35 6.05 -2.12
N SER A 73 -12.61 7.35 -2.26
CA SER A 73 -11.55 8.38 -2.18
C SER A 73 -11.20 8.75 -0.74
N THR A 74 -9.94 8.58 -0.38
CA THR A 74 -9.37 9.24 0.79
C THR A 74 -8.92 10.64 0.41
N VAL A 75 -9.30 11.64 1.20
CA VAL A 75 -8.92 13.03 0.97
C VAL A 75 -8.26 13.59 2.23
N ARG A 76 -7.16 14.31 2.08
CA ARG A 76 -6.45 14.94 3.20
C ARG A 76 -6.12 16.38 2.87
N ARG A 77 -6.49 17.30 3.76
CA ARG A 77 -5.94 18.65 3.78
C ARG A 77 -4.70 18.64 4.68
N LEU A 78 -3.60 19.12 4.14
CA LEU A 78 -2.32 19.19 4.84
C LEU A 78 -2.11 20.59 5.40
N ILE A 79 -1.34 20.70 6.49
CA ILE A 79 -0.96 22.00 7.09
C ILE A 79 -0.12 22.88 6.14
N THR A 80 0.40 22.29 5.06
CA THR A 80 1.16 22.96 3.99
C THR A 80 0.25 23.58 2.92
N ASP A 81 -1.04 23.74 3.21
CA ASP A 81 -2.06 24.26 2.29
C ASP A 81 -2.14 23.51 0.95
N ARG A 82 -2.02 22.18 1.02
CA ARG A 82 -2.23 21.26 -0.09
C ARG A 82 -3.36 20.27 0.23
N ILE A 83 -4.02 19.79 -0.80
CA ILE A 83 -4.98 18.69 -0.69
C ILE A 83 -4.43 17.48 -1.42
N CYS A 84 -4.46 16.32 -0.75
CA CYS A 84 -4.11 15.02 -1.32
C CYS A 84 -5.39 14.21 -1.53
N VAL A 85 -5.55 13.65 -2.73
CA VAL A 85 -6.63 12.71 -3.09
C VAL A 85 -6.02 11.37 -3.40
N ARG A 86 -6.51 10.29 -2.80
CA ARG A 86 -6.11 8.91 -3.06
C ARG A 86 -7.33 8.09 -3.42
N ASN A 87 -7.35 7.54 -4.60
CA ASN A 87 -8.27 6.50 -5.05
C ASN A 87 -7.62 5.70 -6.19
N HIS A 88 -8.40 4.95 -6.93
CA HIS A 88 -7.99 4.10 -8.03
C HIS A 88 -6.96 3.04 -7.62
N PHE A 89 -7.27 1.80 -7.98
CA PHE A 89 -6.44 0.64 -7.69
C PHE A 89 -6.12 -0.10 -8.99
N ALA A 90 -4.95 -0.69 -9.06
CA ALA A 90 -4.56 -1.49 -10.22
C ALA A 90 -3.71 -2.69 -9.76
N PHE A 91 -4.09 -3.87 -10.18
CA PHE A 91 -3.25 -5.05 -9.99
C PHE A 91 -2.05 -4.96 -10.94
N ARG A 92 -0.83 -4.99 -10.37
CA ARG A 92 0.43 -4.89 -11.12
C ARG A 92 1.41 -5.94 -10.61
N PRO A 93 1.25 -7.19 -11.10
CA PRO A 93 2.06 -8.31 -10.65
C PRO A 93 3.56 -8.15 -10.93
N ASN A 94 3.92 -7.34 -11.92
CA ASN A 94 5.32 -7.03 -12.24
C ASN A 94 5.88 -5.85 -11.43
N LEU A 95 5.09 -5.26 -10.54
CA LEU A 95 5.48 -4.10 -9.72
C LEU A 95 5.87 -2.86 -10.55
N GLU A 96 5.35 -2.75 -11.75
CA GLU A 96 5.62 -1.66 -12.68
C GLU A 96 4.38 -0.79 -12.88
N VAL A 97 4.58 0.52 -12.93
CA VAL A 97 3.57 1.53 -13.23
C VAL A 97 4.04 2.35 -14.42
N SER A 98 3.22 2.40 -15.45
CA SER A 98 3.51 3.16 -16.66
C SER A 98 3.12 4.65 -16.51
N PRO A 99 3.69 5.54 -17.34
CA PRO A 99 3.21 6.92 -17.43
C PRO A 99 1.71 7.03 -17.77
N ALA A 100 1.17 6.09 -18.54
CA ALA A 100 -0.26 6.04 -18.86
C ALA A 100 -1.13 5.73 -17.64
N ASP A 101 -0.66 4.84 -16.74
CA ASP A 101 -1.34 4.58 -15.46
C ASP A 101 -1.41 5.84 -14.60
N LEU A 102 -0.32 6.59 -14.51
CA LEU A 102 -0.27 7.84 -13.76
C LEU A 102 -1.18 8.92 -14.36
N ALA A 103 -1.19 9.05 -15.70
CA ALA A 103 -2.07 9.98 -16.40
C ALA A 103 -3.55 9.65 -16.17
N LYS A 104 -3.92 8.36 -16.25
CA LYS A 104 -5.26 7.88 -15.93
C LYS A 104 -5.63 8.20 -14.49
N ALA A 105 -4.77 7.88 -13.53
CA ALA A 105 -4.99 8.16 -12.12
C ALA A 105 -5.18 9.67 -11.88
N LYS A 106 -4.33 10.52 -12.45
CA LYS A 106 -4.46 11.98 -12.36
C LYS A 106 -5.82 12.47 -12.85
N SER A 107 -6.29 11.96 -14.01
CA SER A 107 -7.61 12.32 -14.56
C SER A 107 -8.76 11.91 -13.63
N LEU A 108 -8.68 10.71 -13.02
CA LEU A 108 -9.67 10.24 -12.06
C LEU A 108 -9.67 11.10 -10.79
N HIS A 109 -8.49 11.40 -10.26
CA HIS A 109 -8.34 12.25 -9.08
C HIS A 109 -8.81 13.69 -9.33
N GLN A 110 -8.57 14.25 -10.52
CA GLN A 110 -9.03 15.59 -10.86
C GLN A 110 -10.56 15.63 -10.87
N ARG A 111 -11.23 14.67 -11.49
CA ARG A 111 -12.71 14.58 -11.46
C ARG A 111 -13.25 14.43 -10.04
N SER A 112 -12.61 13.61 -9.24
CA SER A 112 -12.97 13.40 -7.82
C SER A 112 -12.78 14.69 -7.02
N PHE A 113 -11.69 15.42 -7.25
CA PHE A 113 -11.40 16.71 -6.62
C PHE A 113 -12.41 17.77 -7.01
N ASP A 114 -12.69 17.95 -8.30
CA ASP A 114 -13.60 18.99 -8.81
C ASP A 114 -15.03 18.80 -8.29
N ARG A 115 -15.48 17.56 -8.15
CA ARG A 115 -16.80 17.24 -7.57
C ARG A 115 -16.89 17.60 -6.09
N ARG A 116 -15.82 17.39 -5.33
CA ARG A 116 -15.79 17.63 -3.87
C ARG A 116 -15.49 19.09 -3.53
N PHE A 117 -14.72 19.75 -4.38
CA PHE A 117 -14.25 21.12 -4.15
C PHE A 117 -14.58 22.03 -5.34
N PRO A 118 -15.88 22.21 -5.68
CA PRO A 118 -16.25 23.06 -6.82
C PRO A 118 -15.79 24.52 -6.66
N MET A 119 -15.50 24.96 -5.41
CA MET A 119 -14.94 26.28 -5.12
C MET A 119 -13.44 26.40 -5.42
N LEU A 120 -12.76 25.27 -5.75
CA LEU A 120 -11.32 25.21 -6.00
C LEU A 120 -10.99 24.76 -7.44
N LYS A 121 -11.83 25.05 -8.42
CA LYS A 121 -11.69 24.59 -9.83
C LYS A 121 -10.34 24.90 -10.46
N ASP A 122 -9.70 25.99 -10.05
CA ASP A 122 -8.42 26.45 -10.61
C ASP A 122 -7.20 25.86 -9.88
N VAL A 123 -7.43 24.97 -8.91
CA VAL A 123 -6.34 24.34 -8.15
C VAL A 123 -5.94 23.04 -8.84
N GLU A 124 -4.80 23.05 -9.49
CA GLU A 124 -4.27 21.90 -10.23
C GLU A 124 -3.62 20.86 -9.32
N LEU A 125 -3.72 19.60 -9.74
CA LEU A 125 -2.93 18.50 -9.19
C LEU A 125 -1.50 18.58 -9.73
N GLU A 126 -0.57 18.94 -8.87
CA GLU A 126 0.85 19.12 -9.21
C GLU A 126 1.58 17.78 -9.27
N TYR A 127 1.34 16.91 -8.30
CA TYR A 127 2.00 15.61 -8.20
C TYR A 127 1.01 14.46 -8.35
N THR A 128 1.45 13.38 -8.98
CA THR A 128 0.72 12.11 -9.06
C THR A 128 1.72 10.97 -8.94
N TRP A 129 1.43 10.00 -8.08
CA TRP A 129 2.27 8.83 -7.87
C TRP A 129 1.46 7.58 -7.56
N GLY A 130 2.07 6.42 -7.68
CA GLY A 130 1.51 5.14 -7.27
C GLY A 130 2.40 4.43 -6.27
N GLY A 131 1.82 3.63 -5.40
CA GLY A 131 2.52 2.81 -4.43
C GLY A 131 1.90 1.42 -4.32
N PRO A 132 2.71 0.35 -4.25
CA PRO A 132 2.21 -1.00 -4.14
C PRO A 132 1.78 -1.33 -2.71
N LEU A 133 0.56 -1.81 -2.58
CA LEU A 133 0.05 -2.52 -1.42
C LEU A 133 0.37 -4.02 -1.58
N CYS A 134 0.52 -4.71 -0.47
CA CYS A 134 0.58 -6.16 -0.44
C CYS A 134 -0.71 -6.70 0.17
N LEU A 135 -1.60 -7.15 -0.68
CA LEU A 135 -2.86 -7.75 -0.27
C LEU A 135 -2.78 -9.26 -0.37
N SER A 136 -3.75 -9.95 0.22
CA SER A 136 -4.00 -11.37 0.02
C SER A 136 -5.50 -11.63 -0.06
N ALA A 137 -5.92 -12.70 -0.72
CA ALA A 137 -7.33 -13.01 -0.93
C ALA A 137 -8.11 -13.29 0.37
N ASN A 138 -7.42 -13.68 1.42
CA ASN A 138 -7.99 -14.03 2.73
C ASN A 138 -7.52 -13.13 3.88
N ASN A 139 -6.95 -11.95 3.58
CA ASN A 139 -6.32 -11.06 4.55
C ASN A 139 -5.20 -11.71 5.40
N GLY A 140 -4.69 -12.86 4.96
CA GLY A 140 -3.54 -13.53 5.56
C GLY A 140 -2.26 -12.71 5.37
N ALA A 141 -1.28 -12.96 6.24
CA ALA A 141 0.03 -12.33 6.16
C ALA A 141 1.14 -13.34 6.51
N LEU A 142 2.35 -13.00 6.14
CA LEU A 142 3.53 -13.77 6.47
C LEU A 142 4.18 -13.13 7.70
N PHE A 143 4.37 -13.92 8.74
CA PHE A 143 5.07 -13.48 9.93
C PHE A 143 5.77 -14.69 10.57
N GLY A 144 7.08 -14.59 10.78
CA GLY A 144 7.84 -15.63 11.46
C GLY A 144 9.18 -15.96 10.82
N ARG A 145 9.67 -17.13 11.14
CA ARG A 145 10.93 -17.66 10.60
C ARG A 145 10.68 -18.33 9.25
N ARG A 146 11.31 -17.83 8.21
CA ARG A 146 11.21 -18.35 6.86
C ARG A 146 12.28 -19.41 6.56
N ALA A 147 13.49 -19.18 7.02
CA ALA A 147 14.63 -20.08 6.88
C ALA A 147 15.59 -19.85 8.06
N ASP A 148 16.66 -20.63 8.14
CA ASP A 148 17.65 -20.42 9.19
C ASP A 148 18.24 -19.01 9.13
N GLY A 149 18.11 -18.26 10.23
CA GLY A 149 18.52 -16.87 10.36
C GLY A 149 17.75 -15.90 9.45
N VAL A 150 16.65 -16.30 8.77
CA VAL A 150 15.82 -15.41 7.95
C VAL A 150 14.42 -15.33 8.52
N PHE A 151 13.95 -14.13 8.78
CA PHE A 151 12.64 -13.83 9.32
C PHE A 151 11.87 -12.94 8.35
N GLU A 152 10.54 -12.97 8.40
CA GLU A 152 9.72 -12.14 7.53
C GLU A 152 8.48 -11.58 8.23
N ALA A 153 8.10 -10.36 7.84
CA ALA A 153 6.85 -9.70 8.22
C ALA A 153 6.30 -8.98 6.99
N VAL A 154 5.34 -9.62 6.31
CA VAL A 154 4.85 -9.21 4.97
C VAL A 154 3.33 -9.36 4.91
N GLY A 155 2.67 -8.52 4.12
CA GLY A 155 1.23 -8.57 3.92
C GLY A 155 0.49 -7.53 4.74
N CYS A 156 0.66 -6.25 4.38
CA CYS A 156 0.00 -5.13 5.08
C CYS A 156 -1.53 -5.12 4.93
N ASN A 157 -2.06 -5.74 3.88
CA ASN A 157 -3.50 -5.81 3.58
C ASN A 157 -4.23 -4.46 3.68
N GLY A 158 -3.58 -3.38 3.22
CA GLY A 158 -4.11 -2.02 3.26
C GLY A 158 -3.98 -1.28 4.59
N LEU A 159 -3.56 -1.95 5.67
CA LEU A 159 -3.37 -1.36 7.01
C LEU A 159 -1.90 -0.97 7.27
N GLY A 160 -1.22 -0.46 6.23
CA GLY A 160 0.23 -0.33 6.14
C GLY A 160 0.92 0.20 7.38
N LEU A 161 0.55 1.39 7.87
CA LEU A 161 1.30 2.04 8.95
C LEU A 161 1.14 1.32 10.30
N SER A 162 -0.10 1.07 10.73
CA SER A 162 -0.37 0.45 12.03
C SER A 162 0.12 -1.00 12.08
N ARG A 163 -0.25 -1.79 11.07
CA ARG A 163 0.16 -3.19 10.98
C ARG A 163 1.68 -3.32 10.77
N GLY A 164 2.26 -2.47 9.91
CA GLY A 164 3.69 -2.46 9.65
C GLY A 164 4.52 -2.13 10.88
N SER A 165 4.13 -1.13 11.67
CA SER A 165 4.82 -0.77 12.91
C SER A 165 4.75 -1.89 13.95
N ALA A 166 3.56 -2.46 14.16
CA ALA A 166 3.38 -3.56 15.10
C ALA A 166 4.17 -4.81 14.67
N SER A 167 4.01 -5.24 13.42
CA SER A 167 4.71 -6.42 12.89
C SER A 167 6.22 -6.22 12.85
N GLY A 168 6.70 -5.00 12.52
CA GLY A 168 8.13 -4.68 12.51
C GLY A 168 8.77 -4.80 13.89
N LYS A 169 8.11 -4.28 14.93
CA LYS A 169 8.56 -4.44 16.31
C LYS A 169 8.58 -5.92 16.71
N LEU A 170 7.47 -6.62 16.51
CA LEU A 170 7.30 -8.00 16.96
C LEU A 170 8.20 -8.99 16.22
N ILE A 171 8.48 -8.77 14.93
CA ILE A 171 9.42 -9.62 14.20
C ILE A 171 10.86 -9.42 14.67
N ALA A 172 11.23 -8.21 15.07
CA ALA A 172 12.54 -7.95 15.67
C ALA A 172 12.68 -8.66 17.03
N GLU A 173 11.68 -8.59 17.88
CA GLU A 173 11.63 -9.31 19.15
C GLU A 173 11.76 -10.83 18.93
N TYR A 174 10.96 -11.38 18.01
CA TYR A 174 11.00 -12.80 17.66
C TYR A 174 12.36 -13.23 17.09
N ALA A 175 12.96 -12.43 16.22
CA ALA A 175 14.28 -12.69 15.66
C ALA A 175 15.37 -12.68 16.74
N LEU A 176 15.19 -11.94 17.83
CA LEU A 176 16.09 -11.92 19.00
C LEU A 176 15.82 -13.04 20.01
N GLY A 177 14.85 -13.94 19.72
CA GLY A 177 14.49 -15.06 20.59
C GLY A 177 13.50 -14.68 21.70
N GLN A 178 12.92 -13.48 21.66
CA GLN A 178 11.88 -13.08 22.60
C GLN A 178 10.53 -13.64 22.16
N SER A 179 9.69 -13.99 23.13
CA SER A 179 8.33 -14.49 22.91
C SER A 179 7.36 -13.72 23.77
N SER A 180 6.32 -13.18 23.14
CA SER A 180 5.19 -12.54 23.81
C SER A 180 3.88 -13.11 23.29
N ASP A 181 2.77 -12.82 23.98
CA ASP A 181 1.45 -13.23 23.49
C ASP A 181 1.15 -12.67 22.08
N LEU A 182 1.55 -11.43 21.82
CA LEU A 182 1.38 -10.81 20.52
C LEU A 182 2.22 -11.50 19.44
N VAL A 183 3.46 -11.88 19.73
CA VAL A 183 4.29 -12.68 18.83
C VAL A 183 3.61 -14.01 18.52
N ARG A 184 3.09 -14.72 19.55
CA ARG A 184 2.38 -15.98 19.35
C ARG A 184 1.11 -15.82 18.50
N GLN A 185 0.35 -14.75 18.70
CA GLN A 185 -0.83 -14.43 17.89
C GLN A 185 -0.46 -14.21 16.42
N LEU A 186 0.60 -13.45 16.13
CA LEU A 186 1.04 -13.24 14.76
C LEU A 186 1.61 -14.50 14.11
N LEU A 187 2.28 -15.37 14.85
CA LEU A 187 2.75 -16.66 14.34
C LEU A 187 1.59 -17.59 13.95
N ASN A 188 0.44 -17.47 14.63
CA ASN A 188 -0.75 -18.29 14.39
C ASN A 188 -1.76 -17.63 13.41
N GLN A 189 -1.45 -16.45 12.86
CA GLN A 189 -2.34 -15.81 11.90
C GLN A 189 -2.44 -16.61 10.59
N PRO A 190 -3.56 -16.49 9.85
CA PRO A 190 -3.70 -17.16 8.56
C PRO A 190 -2.61 -16.73 7.58
N HIS A 191 -2.02 -17.69 6.90
CA HIS A 191 -1.13 -17.43 5.77
C HIS A 191 -1.92 -16.98 4.53
N PRO A 192 -1.30 -16.22 3.60
CA PRO A 192 -1.91 -15.89 2.32
C PRO A 192 -2.34 -17.14 1.57
N ARG A 193 -3.62 -17.19 1.15
CA ARG A 193 -4.14 -18.30 0.34
C ARG A 193 -3.56 -18.23 -1.06
N SER A 194 -3.03 -19.34 -1.55
CA SER A 194 -2.57 -19.45 -2.93
C SER A 194 -3.71 -19.19 -3.91
N LEU A 195 -3.40 -18.49 -4.98
CA LEU A 195 -4.29 -18.21 -6.10
C LEU A 195 -4.06 -19.22 -7.23
N PRO A 196 -5.00 -19.33 -8.17
CA PRO A 196 -4.78 -20.06 -9.40
C PRO A 196 -3.51 -19.58 -10.13
N VAL A 197 -3.02 -20.42 -11.04
CA VAL A 197 -1.87 -20.05 -11.88
C VAL A 197 -2.22 -18.88 -12.80
N ARG A 198 -1.22 -18.06 -13.13
CA ARG A 198 -1.35 -17.01 -14.14
C ARG A 198 -1.56 -17.64 -15.54
N PRO A 199 -2.34 -17.02 -16.43
CA PRO A 199 -2.93 -15.68 -16.34
C PRO A 199 -4.33 -15.61 -15.68
N ILE A 200 -4.90 -16.76 -15.25
CA ILE A 200 -6.27 -16.81 -14.70
C ILE A 200 -6.40 -15.91 -13.47
N ALA A 201 -5.43 -15.98 -12.56
CA ALA A 201 -5.43 -15.12 -11.37
C ALA A 201 -5.39 -13.63 -11.73
N ASP A 202 -4.61 -13.25 -12.75
CA ASP A 202 -4.43 -11.86 -13.15
C ASP A 202 -5.75 -11.24 -13.66
N VAL A 203 -6.50 -11.99 -14.46
CA VAL A 203 -7.82 -11.58 -14.96
C VAL A 203 -8.82 -11.50 -13.80
N ALA A 204 -8.88 -12.51 -12.95
CA ALA A 204 -9.83 -12.58 -11.83
C ALA A 204 -9.61 -11.44 -10.83
N VAL A 205 -8.36 -11.16 -10.45
CA VAL A 205 -8.02 -10.08 -9.52
C VAL A 205 -8.33 -8.71 -10.14
N SER A 206 -7.98 -8.50 -11.41
CA SER A 206 -8.27 -7.24 -12.11
C SER A 206 -9.78 -7.00 -12.23
N ALA A 207 -10.56 -8.02 -12.56
CA ALA A 207 -12.01 -7.95 -12.63
C ALA A 207 -12.62 -7.65 -11.25
N ALA A 208 -12.13 -8.30 -10.19
CA ALA A 208 -12.60 -8.07 -8.82
C ALA A 208 -12.33 -6.62 -8.36
N ILE A 209 -11.18 -6.05 -8.69
CA ILE A 209 -10.86 -4.64 -8.41
C ILE A 209 -11.84 -3.73 -9.17
N TRP A 210 -12.04 -3.97 -10.46
CA TRP A 210 -12.95 -3.17 -11.28
C TRP A 210 -14.38 -3.18 -10.75
N VAL A 211 -14.91 -4.35 -10.40
CA VAL A 211 -16.26 -4.48 -9.82
C VAL A 211 -16.37 -3.71 -8.52
N LYS A 212 -15.38 -3.81 -7.63
CA LYS A 212 -15.36 -3.08 -6.36
C LYS A 212 -15.24 -1.57 -6.54
N GLU A 213 -14.40 -1.09 -7.47
CA GLU A 213 -14.34 0.34 -7.80
C GLU A 213 -15.69 0.83 -8.35
N PHE A 214 -16.32 0.05 -9.21
CA PHE A 214 -17.64 0.39 -9.74
C PHE A 214 -18.71 0.47 -8.64
N SER A 215 -18.68 -0.44 -7.67
CA SER A 215 -19.62 -0.44 -6.55
C SER A 215 -19.39 0.72 -5.56
N ALA A 216 -18.19 1.25 -5.47
CA ALA A 216 -17.91 2.44 -4.66
C ALA A 216 -18.61 3.71 -5.18
N GLY A 217 -18.99 3.74 -6.46
CA GLY A 217 -19.87 4.73 -7.05
C GLY A 217 -19.49 6.17 -6.76
N ALA A 218 -20.36 6.90 -6.04
CA ALA A 218 -20.17 8.32 -5.72
C ALA A 218 -19.00 8.59 -4.74
N GLU A 219 -18.46 7.59 -4.10
CA GLU A 219 -17.30 7.74 -3.20
C GLU A 219 -15.95 7.81 -3.94
N LEU A 220 -15.94 7.57 -5.26
CA LEU A 220 -14.77 7.73 -6.11
C LEU A 220 -14.50 9.17 -6.52
#